data_2e17563224ed86960c540b65bcbfb596
#
_entry.id   2e17563224ed86960c540b65bcbfb596
#
_cell.length_a   1.000
_cell.length_b   1.000
_cell.length_c   1.000
_cell.angle_alpha   90.00
_cell.angle_beta   90.00
_cell.angle_gamma   90.00
#
_symmetry.space_group_name_H-M   'P 1'
#
loop_
_entity.id
_entity.type
_entity.pdbx_description
1 polymer ?
#
loop_
_entity_poly.entity_id
_entity_poly.type
_entity_poly.pdbx_seq_one_letter_code
_entity_poly.pdbx_strand_id
1 'polypeptide(L)'
;MLRNLCTSLMVEERLITTLPKAKELRPFAERAITLGKRALAAEGPEQALHLRRQAAAYFHSGNTDRTPDGGYKRPRAPRTAGVAAVNKLFDEIAARYTERAGGYTRILKLGTRRGDGAEMALIELIGSEAAPVKEEAKPEAKKKRGLLGRFKKDQAKA
;
A
#
# COMPACT_ATOMS: atom_id res chain seq x y z
N MET A 1 13.85 0.10 -1.18
CA MET A 1 12.60 -0.59 -1.55
C MET A 1 11.68 -0.79 -0.34
N LEU A 2 12.06 -1.53 0.72
CA LEU A 2 11.18 -1.83 1.88
C LEU A 2 10.65 -0.56 2.58
N ARG A 3 11.47 0.48 2.75
CA ARG A 3 11.01 1.76 3.32
C ARG A 3 9.88 2.40 2.52
N ASN A 4 9.98 2.38 1.18
CA ASN A 4 8.91 2.94 0.32
C ASN A 4 7.63 2.13 0.46
N LEU A 5 7.72 0.79 0.40
CA LEU A 5 6.56 -0.08 0.58
C LEU A 5 5.94 0.07 1.97
N CYS A 6 6.77 0.23 3.02
CA CYS A 6 6.29 0.48 4.38
C CYS A 6 5.57 1.83 4.47
N THR A 7 6.11 2.88 3.86
CA THR A 7 5.46 4.20 3.80
C THR A 7 4.09 4.10 3.13
N SER A 8 4.02 3.46 1.95
CA SER A 8 2.75 3.27 1.23
C SER A 8 1.77 2.44 2.05
N LEU A 9 2.23 1.36 2.71
CA LEU A 9 1.38 0.52 3.54
C LEU A 9 0.78 1.29 4.73
N MET A 10 1.54 2.19 5.36
CA MET A 10 1.01 3.00 6.48
C MET A 10 0.03 4.07 6.01
N VAL A 11 0.25 4.66 4.85
CA VAL A 11 -0.65 5.69 4.29
C VAL A 11 -1.94 5.07 3.77
N GLU A 12 -1.83 4.05 2.94
CA GLU A 12 -2.95 3.42 2.22
C GLU A 12 -3.61 2.27 3.00
N GLU A 13 -2.96 1.77 4.07
CA GLU A 13 -3.34 0.62 4.90
C GLU A 13 -3.40 -0.72 4.15
N ARG A 14 -3.22 -0.72 2.85
CA ARG A 14 -3.16 -1.91 1.98
C ARG A 14 -2.26 -1.67 0.79
N LEU A 15 -1.61 -2.73 0.30
CA LEU A 15 -0.68 -2.65 -0.81
C LEU A 15 -0.66 -3.96 -1.58
N ILE A 16 -0.74 -3.86 -2.92
CA ILE A 16 -0.57 -5.01 -3.81
C ILE A 16 0.89 -5.07 -4.26
N THR A 17 1.53 -6.21 -4.02
CA THR A 17 2.93 -6.43 -4.41
C THR A 17 3.17 -7.91 -4.69
N THR A 18 4.41 -8.29 -5.02
CA THR A 18 4.73 -9.71 -5.16
C THR A 18 4.82 -10.40 -3.81
N LEU A 19 4.47 -11.68 -3.75
CA LEU A 19 4.44 -12.47 -2.50
C LEU A 19 5.76 -12.44 -1.72
N PRO A 20 6.96 -12.58 -2.34
CA PRO A 20 8.22 -12.47 -1.61
C PRO A 20 8.40 -11.09 -0.96
N LYS A 21 8.08 -10.01 -1.68
CA LYS A 21 8.17 -8.64 -1.13
C LYS A 21 7.19 -8.42 0.02
N ALA A 22 5.97 -8.96 -0.06
CA ALA A 22 4.99 -8.88 1.02
C ALA A 22 5.47 -9.62 2.27
N LYS A 23 6.11 -10.80 2.11
CA LYS A 23 6.68 -11.56 3.22
C LYS A 23 7.81 -10.81 3.92
N GLU A 24 8.71 -10.17 3.18
CA GLU A 24 9.80 -9.37 3.72
C GLU A 24 9.31 -8.04 4.35
N LEU A 25 8.27 -7.45 3.77
CA LEU A 25 7.66 -6.23 4.30
C LEU A 25 6.99 -6.44 5.65
N ARG A 26 6.39 -7.60 5.87
CA ARG A 26 5.64 -7.93 7.09
C ARG A 26 6.43 -7.67 8.37
N PRO A 27 7.59 -8.31 8.62
CA PRO A 27 8.35 -8.07 9.86
C PRO A 27 8.87 -6.64 9.95
N PHE A 28 9.15 -6.00 8.83
CA PHE A 28 9.61 -4.61 8.77
C PHE A 28 8.52 -3.64 9.23
N ALA A 29 7.30 -3.78 8.71
CA ALA A 29 6.16 -2.96 9.09
C ALA A 29 5.69 -3.23 10.54
N GLU A 30 5.69 -4.48 10.97
CA GLU A 30 5.29 -4.85 12.33
C GLU A 30 6.23 -4.29 13.41
N ARG A 31 7.54 -4.19 13.11
CA ARG A 31 8.50 -3.51 13.98
C ARG A 31 8.19 -2.01 14.13
N ALA A 32 7.85 -1.34 13.01
CA ALA A 32 7.47 0.08 13.05
C ALA A 32 6.21 0.30 13.91
N ILE A 33 5.19 -0.56 13.77
CA ILE A 33 3.98 -0.50 14.60
C ILE A 33 4.29 -0.75 16.08
N THR A 34 5.15 -1.72 16.37
CA THR A 34 5.57 -2.01 17.76
C THR A 34 6.28 -0.81 18.40
N LEU A 35 7.14 -0.10 17.64
CA LEU A 35 7.78 1.13 18.12
C LEU A 35 6.74 2.23 18.38
N GLY A 36 5.73 2.36 17.51
CA GLY A 36 4.61 3.28 17.72
C GLY A 36 3.86 2.99 19.02
N LYS A 37 3.51 1.74 19.27
CA LYS A 37 2.85 1.32 20.52
C LYS A 37 3.69 1.60 21.77
N ARG A 38 4.98 1.26 21.72
CA ARG A 38 5.91 1.52 22.84
C ARG A 38 6.03 3.01 23.15
N ALA A 39 5.98 3.85 22.11
CA ALA A 39 6.04 5.30 22.32
C ALA A 39 4.76 5.87 22.94
N LEU A 40 3.58 5.28 22.66
CA LEU A 40 2.33 5.65 23.34
C LEU A 40 2.32 5.18 24.82
N ALA A 41 2.97 4.06 25.13
CA ALA A 41 3.07 3.53 26.47
C ALA A 41 4.25 4.09 27.29
N ALA A 42 5.07 4.97 26.69
CA ALA A 42 6.25 5.53 27.34
C ALA A 42 5.84 6.55 28.43
N GLU A 43 6.40 6.41 29.61
CA GLU A 43 6.12 7.28 30.76
C GLU A 43 6.73 8.70 30.63
N GLY A 44 7.77 8.86 29.80
CA GLY A 44 8.50 10.11 29.64
C GLY A 44 8.51 10.64 28.20
N PRO A 45 8.44 11.97 28.03
CA PRO A 45 8.45 12.59 26.70
C PRO A 45 9.76 12.32 25.93
N GLU A 46 10.88 12.18 26.62
CA GLU A 46 12.18 11.89 26.01
C GLU A 46 12.22 10.48 25.40
N GLN A 47 11.69 9.50 26.11
CA GLN A 47 11.59 8.12 25.64
C GLN A 47 10.65 8.03 24.44
N ALA A 48 9.49 8.68 24.50
CA ALA A 48 8.54 8.76 23.40
C ALA A 48 9.18 9.39 22.16
N LEU A 49 9.94 10.49 22.32
CA LEU A 49 10.65 11.15 21.24
C LEU A 49 11.74 10.26 20.62
N HIS A 50 12.50 9.53 21.47
CA HIS A 50 13.51 8.59 20.99
C HIS A 50 12.88 7.48 20.13
N LEU A 51 11.81 6.86 20.61
CA LEU A 51 11.07 5.83 19.86
C LEU A 51 10.46 6.36 18.56
N ARG A 52 9.96 7.60 18.57
CA ARG A 52 9.46 8.26 17.37
C ARG A 52 10.56 8.48 16.33
N ARG A 53 11.77 8.88 16.76
CA ARG A 53 12.93 9.00 15.86
C ARG A 53 13.34 7.63 15.29
N GLN A 54 13.33 6.58 16.09
CA GLN A 54 13.60 5.23 15.63
C GLN A 54 12.54 4.76 14.60
N ALA A 55 11.26 4.98 14.87
CA ALA A 55 10.20 4.64 13.94
C ALA A 55 10.33 5.39 12.60
N ALA A 56 10.73 6.65 12.63
CA ALA A 56 10.93 7.45 11.43
C ALA A 56 11.98 6.85 10.47
N ALA A 57 12.96 6.09 10.98
CA ALA A 57 13.96 5.40 10.16
C ALA A 57 13.38 4.28 9.29
N TYR A 58 12.19 3.78 9.59
CA TYR A 58 11.48 2.77 8.80
C TYR A 58 10.76 3.36 7.58
N PHE A 59 10.62 4.68 7.49
CA PHE A 59 9.90 5.33 6.42
C PHE A 59 10.85 6.03 5.46
N HIS A 60 10.39 6.18 4.22
CA HIS A 60 11.11 6.98 3.24
C HIS A 60 10.79 8.45 3.46
N SER A 61 11.81 9.30 3.50
CA SER A 61 11.64 10.75 3.73
C SER A 61 10.88 11.46 2.60
N GLY A 62 10.59 10.76 1.51
CA GLY A 62 9.93 11.32 0.34
C GLY A 62 10.90 12.12 -0.54
N ASN A 63 10.60 12.19 -1.83
CA ASN A 63 11.24 13.17 -2.69
C ASN A 63 10.60 14.53 -2.41
N THR A 64 11.41 15.54 -2.18
CA THR A 64 10.98 16.92 -2.37
C THR A 64 10.59 17.06 -3.84
N ASP A 65 9.35 17.43 -4.11
CA ASP A 65 8.88 17.65 -5.47
C ASP A 65 9.86 18.59 -6.18
N ARG A 66 10.49 18.05 -7.21
CA ARG A 66 11.38 18.83 -8.07
C ARG A 66 10.48 19.70 -8.91
N THR A 67 10.48 21.00 -8.66
CA THR A 67 9.76 21.93 -9.53
C THR A 67 10.37 21.88 -10.93
N PRO A 68 9.56 22.04 -12.00
CA PRO A 68 10.06 22.03 -13.40
C PRO A 68 11.23 23.00 -13.63
N ASP A 69 11.32 24.05 -12.86
CA ASP A 69 12.35 25.11 -12.96
C ASP A 69 13.67 24.74 -12.25
N GLY A 70 13.87 23.50 -11.82
CA GLY A 70 15.12 23.04 -11.17
C GLY A 70 15.39 23.66 -9.81
N GLY A 71 14.53 24.49 -9.30
CA GLY A 71 14.65 25.12 -7.98
C GLY A 71 14.13 24.19 -6.88
N TYR A 72 14.89 24.07 -5.77
CA TYR A 72 14.37 23.47 -4.54
C TYR A 72 13.44 24.48 -3.86
N LYS A 73 12.17 24.53 -4.23
CA LYS A 73 11.19 25.14 -3.36
C LYS A 73 11.00 24.21 -2.18
N ARG A 74 11.32 24.68 -0.97
CA ARG A 74 10.84 24.03 0.25
C ARG A 74 9.33 24.26 0.28
N PRO A 75 8.50 23.29 -0.06
CA PRO A 75 7.06 23.48 0.02
C PRO A 75 6.72 23.61 1.50
N ARG A 76 5.97 24.65 1.84
CA ARG A 76 5.31 24.80 3.13
C ARG A 76 4.11 23.86 3.18
N ALA A 77 4.27 22.60 2.81
CA ALA A 77 3.35 21.49 2.69
C ALA A 77 3.14 21.04 1.21
N PRO A 78 2.82 19.80 0.94
CA PRO A 78 2.29 18.82 1.88
C PRO A 78 3.41 18.03 2.55
N ARG A 79 3.14 17.53 3.76
CA ARG A 79 4.05 16.66 4.49
C ARG A 79 4.53 15.55 3.56
N THR A 80 5.83 15.35 3.45
CA THR A 80 6.38 14.26 2.64
C THR A 80 5.69 12.96 3.05
N ALA A 81 5.52 12.03 2.12
CA ALA A 81 4.82 10.78 2.38
C ALA A 81 5.34 10.07 3.64
N GLY A 82 6.66 10.14 3.91
CA GLY A 82 7.25 9.61 5.12
C GLY A 82 6.79 10.31 6.39
N VAL A 83 6.66 11.63 6.37
CA VAL A 83 6.14 12.39 7.53
C VAL A 83 4.67 12.09 7.75
N ALA A 84 3.89 11.98 6.68
CA ALA A 84 2.48 11.59 6.76
C ALA A 84 2.32 10.18 7.35
N ALA A 85 3.14 9.22 6.90
CA ALA A 85 3.15 7.86 7.43
C ALA A 85 3.52 7.80 8.91
N VAL A 86 4.54 8.58 9.35
CA VAL A 86 4.91 8.69 10.77
C VAL A 86 3.75 9.24 11.59
N ASN A 87 3.13 10.34 11.16
CA ASN A 87 2.02 10.91 11.90
C ASN A 87 0.84 9.93 11.98
N LYS A 88 0.42 9.33 10.86
CA LYS A 88 -0.65 8.33 10.85
C LYS A 88 -0.33 7.13 11.75
N LEU A 89 0.94 6.70 11.80
CA LEU A 89 1.36 5.64 12.69
C LEU A 89 1.09 5.97 14.16
N PHE A 90 1.42 7.18 14.61
CA PHE A 90 1.30 7.57 16.02
C PHE A 90 -0.12 8.03 16.39
N ASP A 91 -0.80 8.71 15.48
CA ASP A 91 -2.10 9.30 15.76
C ASP A 91 -3.25 8.26 15.67
N GLU A 92 -3.13 7.28 14.73
CA GLU A 92 -4.23 6.36 14.41
C GLU A 92 -3.84 4.89 14.62
N ILE A 93 -2.77 4.42 13.94
CA ILE A 93 -2.44 2.99 13.84
C ILE A 93 -1.99 2.44 15.18
N ALA A 94 -1.10 3.13 15.89
CA ALA A 94 -0.58 2.66 17.17
C ALA A 94 -1.69 2.57 18.23
N ALA A 95 -2.63 3.51 18.24
CA ALA A 95 -3.79 3.48 19.12
C ALA A 95 -4.72 2.29 18.83
N ARG A 96 -4.96 1.98 17.54
CA ARG A 96 -5.77 0.85 17.08
C ARG A 96 -5.26 -0.50 17.59
N TYR A 97 -3.95 -0.65 17.73
CA TYR A 97 -3.33 -1.92 18.09
C TYR A 97 -2.84 -2.01 19.55
N THR A 98 -3.26 -1.12 20.43
CA THR A 98 -2.79 -1.07 21.83
C THR A 98 -2.92 -2.41 22.54
N GLU A 99 -4.03 -3.10 22.38
CA GLU A 99 -4.30 -4.39 23.04
C GLU A 99 -3.70 -5.59 22.32
N ARG A 100 -3.29 -5.44 21.05
CA ARG A 100 -2.83 -6.55 20.24
C ARG A 100 -1.34 -6.80 20.43
N ALA A 101 -0.94 -8.01 20.81
CA ALA A 101 0.47 -8.35 21.07
C ALA A 101 1.34 -8.43 19.82
N GLY A 102 0.75 -8.67 18.62
CA GLY A 102 1.47 -8.80 17.34
C GLY A 102 0.56 -9.22 16.19
N GLY A 103 1.14 -9.52 15.02
CA GLY A 103 0.36 -9.93 13.85
C GLY A 103 -0.58 -8.83 13.38
N TYR A 104 -0.05 -7.65 13.15
CA TYR A 104 -0.82 -6.47 12.73
C TYR A 104 -1.18 -6.49 11.25
N THR A 105 -0.53 -7.36 10.48
CA THR A 105 -0.68 -7.42 9.03
C THR A 105 -1.25 -8.76 8.58
N ARG A 106 -2.00 -8.73 7.48
CA ARG A 106 -2.52 -9.91 6.79
C ARG A 106 -2.05 -9.91 5.35
N ILE A 107 -1.66 -11.10 4.84
CA ILE A 107 -1.25 -11.29 3.45
C ILE A 107 -2.26 -12.20 2.77
N LEU A 108 -2.88 -11.73 1.68
CA LEU A 108 -3.80 -12.47 0.85
C LEU A 108 -3.15 -12.73 -0.51
N LYS A 109 -3.17 -13.98 -0.98
CA LYS A 109 -2.63 -14.34 -2.30
C LYS A 109 -3.64 -13.98 -3.39
N LEU A 110 -3.20 -13.26 -4.43
CA LEU A 110 -4.03 -12.82 -5.55
C LEU A 110 -3.86 -13.69 -6.82
N GLY A 111 -2.91 -14.64 -6.81
CA GLY A 111 -2.56 -15.44 -7.98
C GLY A 111 -1.35 -14.91 -8.73
N THR A 112 -1.18 -15.33 -9.98
CA THR A 112 -0.04 -14.99 -10.83
C THR A 112 -0.31 -13.79 -11.72
N ARG A 113 0.70 -12.93 -11.91
CA ARG A 113 0.62 -11.77 -12.80
C ARG A 113 0.82 -12.21 -14.26
N ARG A 114 0.02 -11.65 -15.18
CA ARG A 114 0.20 -11.87 -16.62
C ARG A 114 1.53 -11.25 -17.08
N GLY A 115 2.27 -11.97 -17.88
CA GLY A 115 3.54 -11.55 -18.45
C GLY A 115 4.70 -12.33 -17.87
N ASP A 116 5.05 -12.08 -16.60
CA ASP A 116 6.20 -12.69 -15.92
C ASP A 116 5.85 -13.84 -14.97
N GLY A 117 4.56 -14.16 -14.78
CA GLY A 117 4.13 -15.24 -13.92
C GLY A 117 4.41 -15.03 -12.42
N ALA A 118 4.79 -13.81 -11.99
CA ALA A 118 5.09 -13.53 -10.59
C ALA A 118 3.87 -13.72 -9.69
N GLU A 119 4.03 -14.42 -8.57
CA GLU A 119 2.97 -14.53 -7.56
C GLU A 119 2.69 -13.18 -6.91
N MET A 120 1.44 -12.72 -6.99
CA MET A 120 0.97 -11.47 -6.42
C MET A 120 0.30 -11.69 -5.08
N ALA A 121 0.44 -10.72 -4.19
CA ALA A 121 -0.20 -10.72 -2.89
C ALA A 121 -0.66 -9.31 -2.50
N LEU A 122 -1.77 -9.25 -1.79
CA LEU A 122 -2.22 -8.07 -1.06
C LEU A 122 -1.72 -8.18 0.38
N ILE A 123 -1.00 -7.18 0.86
CA ILE A 123 -0.72 -7.01 2.28
C ILE A 123 -1.57 -5.87 2.81
N GLU A 124 -2.23 -6.07 3.93
CA GLU A 124 -3.10 -5.08 4.56
C GLU A 124 -2.94 -5.05 6.08
N LEU A 125 -3.28 -3.92 6.68
CA LEU A 125 -3.37 -3.76 8.12
C LEU A 125 -4.71 -4.33 8.61
N ILE A 126 -4.69 -5.10 9.68
CA ILE A 126 -5.90 -5.71 10.26
C ILE A 126 -6.73 -4.62 10.95
N GLY A 127 -8.06 -4.61 10.70
CA GLY A 127 -8.95 -3.58 11.23
C GLY A 127 -8.93 -2.27 10.43
N SER A 128 -8.33 -2.29 9.24
CA SER A 128 -8.49 -1.22 8.27
C SER A 128 -9.92 -1.24 7.71
N GLU A 129 -10.61 -0.12 7.75
CA GLU A 129 -11.92 0.06 7.11
C GLU A 129 -11.81 0.29 5.60
N ALA A 130 -10.63 0.02 5.04
CA ALA A 130 -10.42 0.17 3.61
C ALA A 130 -11.44 -0.66 2.82
N ALA A 131 -12.19 0.00 1.95
CA ALA A 131 -13.21 -0.62 1.11
C ALA A 131 -12.67 -1.90 0.44
N PRO A 132 -13.49 -2.95 0.30
CA PRO A 132 -13.05 -4.20 -0.34
C PRO A 132 -12.42 -3.89 -1.70
N VAL A 133 -11.26 -4.50 -1.96
CA VAL A 133 -10.66 -4.44 -3.29
C VAL A 133 -11.72 -4.95 -4.25
N LYS A 134 -12.26 -4.09 -5.12
CA LYS A 134 -13.07 -4.55 -6.25
C LYS A 134 -12.14 -5.49 -7.02
N GLU A 135 -12.41 -6.80 -6.96
CA GLU A 135 -11.85 -7.72 -7.93
C GLU A 135 -12.20 -7.15 -9.29
N GLU A 136 -11.19 -6.74 -10.06
CA GLU A 136 -11.40 -6.40 -11.46
C GLU A 136 -12.00 -7.65 -12.08
N ALA A 137 -13.31 -7.58 -12.34
CA ALA A 137 -14.06 -8.64 -12.98
C ALA A 137 -13.26 -9.04 -14.21
N LYS A 138 -12.87 -10.33 -14.32
CA LYS A 138 -12.26 -10.90 -15.52
C LYS A 138 -13.03 -10.33 -16.72
N PRO A 139 -12.36 -9.68 -17.70
CA PRO A 139 -13.07 -9.20 -18.86
C PRO A 139 -13.77 -10.40 -19.47
N GLU A 140 -15.10 -10.43 -19.41
CA GLU A 140 -15.90 -11.43 -20.10
C GLU A 140 -15.43 -11.41 -21.55
N ALA A 141 -14.96 -12.55 -22.02
CA ALA A 141 -14.57 -12.73 -23.40
C ALA A 141 -15.79 -12.36 -24.27
N LYS A 142 -15.79 -11.14 -24.81
CA LYS A 142 -16.77 -10.71 -25.80
C LYS A 142 -16.72 -11.77 -26.91
N LYS A 143 -17.71 -12.66 -26.94
CA LYS A 143 -17.95 -13.58 -28.05
C LYS A 143 -17.94 -12.74 -29.32
N LYS A 144 -16.89 -12.90 -30.14
CA LYS A 144 -16.80 -12.34 -31.49
C LYS A 144 -18.02 -12.85 -32.21
N ARG A 145 -19.07 -12.04 -32.34
CA ARG A 145 -20.18 -12.28 -33.25
C ARG A 145 -19.55 -12.35 -34.64
N GLY A 146 -19.58 -13.54 -35.20
CA GLY A 146 -18.94 -13.85 -36.45
C GLY A 146 -19.46 -12.97 -37.56
N LEU A 147 -18.51 -12.48 -38.35
CA LEU A 147 -18.66 -11.66 -39.53
C LEU A 147 -19.25 -12.46 -40.72
N LEU A 148 -19.85 -13.61 -40.50
CA LEU A 148 -20.38 -14.54 -41.52
C LEU A 148 -21.85 -14.32 -41.85
N GLY A 149 -22.51 -13.31 -41.27
CA GLY A 149 -23.92 -13.01 -41.52
C GLY A 149 -24.21 -11.99 -42.61
N ARG A 150 -23.16 -11.40 -43.23
CA ARG A 150 -23.37 -10.25 -44.13
C ARG A 150 -23.31 -10.56 -45.63
N PHE A 151 -22.97 -11.80 -46.02
CA PHE A 151 -22.85 -12.19 -47.45
C PHE A 151 -24.07 -12.91 -48.03
N LYS A 152 -25.17 -13.02 -47.32
CA LYS A 152 -26.35 -13.77 -47.78
C LYS A 152 -27.57 -12.91 -48.15
N LYS A 153 -27.41 -11.57 -48.22
CA LYS A 153 -28.56 -10.68 -48.50
C LYS A 153 -28.53 -10.00 -49.86
N ASP A 154 -27.47 -10.22 -50.69
CA ASP A 154 -27.33 -9.57 -51.98
C ASP A 154 -27.62 -10.49 -53.20
N GLN A 155 -28.06 -11.73 -52.98
CA GLN A 155 -28.43 -12.63 -54.07
C GLN A 155 -29.94 -12.90 -54.19
N ALA A 156 -30.77 -12.14 -53.53
CA ALA A 156 -32.25 -12.29 -53.63
C ALA A 156 -32.94 -11.06 -54.29
N LYS A 157 -32.22 -10.31 -55.13
CA LYS A 157 -32.79 -9.25 -55.96
C LYS A 157 -32.05 -9.21 -57.30
N ALA A 158 -32.29 -10.21 -58.14
CA ALA A 158 -32.16 -10.18 -59.59
C ALA A 158 -33.24 -11.08 -60.19
#